data_1ed6eaed3c6a838b5a1ae254cff1cde7
#
_entry.id   1ed6eaed3c6a838b5a1ae254cff1cde7
#
_cell.length_a   1.000
_cell.length_b   1.000
_cell.length_c   1.000
_cell.angle_alpha   90.00
_cell.angle_beta   90.00
_cell.angle_gamma   90.00
#
_symmetry.space_group_name_H-M   'P 1'
#
loop_
_entity.id
_entity.type
_entity.pdbx_description
1 polymer ?
#
loop_
_entity_poly.entity_id
_entity_poly.type
_entity_poly.pdbx_seq_one_letter_code
_entity_poly.pdbx_strand_id
1 'polypeptide(L)'
;SVSVMGMAWGGLLAFAILVEQGPQPVAYILFAVLLIAFNDTGAYFVGRSFGKRKLAPWVSPNKTLEGLFGGLIASMVVASILTTFPAWEGIGIARGLVVAVVVGVFSPLGDLIESAIKRSMDVKDMGSVLPGHGGMLDRIDSFLLAVPAVYFVLRGFGLL
;
A
#
# COMPACT_ATOMS: atom_id res chain seq x y z
N SER A 1 20.33 2.74 6.70
CA SER A 1 19.41 3.12 7.81
C SER A 1 18.73 4.48 7.60
N VAL A 2 19.41 5.51 7.09
CA VAL A 2 18.86 6.86 6.89
C VAL A 2 17.74 6.87 5.85
N SER A 3 17.87 6.10 4.76
CA SER A 3 16.86 6.03 3.69
C SER A 3 15.54 5.41 4.16
N VAL A 4 15.61 4.37 4.98
CA VAL A 4 14.41 3.69 5.51
C VAL A 4 13.69 4.57 6.53
N MET A 5 14.45 5.26 7.40
CA MET A 5 13.87 6.25 8.30
C MET A 5 13.22 7.39 7.52
N GLY A 6 13.85 7.87 6.45
CA GLY A 6 13.28 8.92 5.59
C GLY A 6 11.96 8.50 4.93
N MET A 7 11.86 7.26 4.43
CA MET A 7 10.61 6.71 3.87
C MET A 7 9.52 6.55 4.94
N ALA A 8 9.87 6.02 6.13
CA ALA A 8 8.93 5.87 7.23
C ALA A 8 8.39 7.23 7.69
N TRP A 9 9.27 8.22 7.85
CA TRP A 9 8.86 9.58 8.21
C TRP A 9 8.03 10.25 7.11
N GLY A 10 8.40 10.06 5.83
CA GLY A 10 7.64 10.56 4.69
C GLY A 10 6.22 9.98 4.64
N GLY A 11 6.07 8.67 4.86
CA GLY A 11 4.77 7.99 4.94
C GLY A 11 3.93 8.47 6.12
N LEU A 12 4.53 8.60 7.30
CA LEU A 12 3.86 9.12 8.50
C LEU A 12 3.45 10.59 8.33
N LEU A 13 4.31 11.40 7.71
CA LEU A 13 4.02 12.81 7.46
C LEU A 13 2.87 12.96 6.44
N ALA A 14 2.87 12.18 5.37
CA ALA A 14 1.77 12.15 4.41
C ALA A 14 0.46 11.68 5.06
N PHE A 15 0.54 10.70 5.96
CA PHE A 15 -0.59 10.25 6.76
C PHE A 15 -1.11 11.35 7.70
N ALA A 16 -0.22 12.06 8.39
CA ALA A 16 -0.59 13.18 9.24
C ALA A 16 -1.24 14.34 8.46
N ILE A 17 -0.70 14.65 7.27
CA ILE A 17 -1.26 15.68 6.39
C ILE A 17 -2.64 15.27 5.85
N LEU A 18 -2.84 13.98 5.52
CA LEU A 18 -4.16 13.44 5.17
C LEU A 18 -5.18 13.65 6.29
N VAL A 19 -4.75 13.55 7.56
CA VAL A 19 -5.60 13.76 8.73
C VAL A 19 -6.02 15.22 8.89
N GLU A 20 -5.17 16.19 8.52
CA GLU A 20 -5.42 17.61 8.82
C GLU A 20 -6.21 18.38 7.75
N GLN A 21 -6.20 17.98 6.49
CA GLN A 21 -6.57 18.86 5.36
C GLN A 21 -7.87 18.52 4.63
N GLY A 22 -8.61 17.49 5.00
CA GLY A 22 -9.83 17.11 4.26
C GLY A 22 -11.14 17.37 5.01
N PRO A 23 -12.26 17.53 4.30
CA PRO A 23 -13.58 17.66 4.92
C PRO A 23 -14.00 16.38 5.67
N GLN A 24 -13.41 15.24 5.32
CA GLN A 24 -13.63 13.93 5.96
C GLN A 24 -12.31 13.14 6.06
N PRO A 25 -11.34 13.60 6.84
CA PRO A 25 -9.99 13.03 6.85
C PRO A 25 -9.97 11.54 7.22
N VAL A 26 -10.77 11.14 8.20
CA VAL A 26 -10.87 9.73 8.63
C VAL A 26 -11.39 8.82 7.50
N ALA A 27 -12.35 9.30 6.71
CA ALA A 27 -12.90 8.53 5.60
C ALA A 27 -11.83 8.28 4.51
N TYR A 28 -11.03 9.27 4.16
CA TYR A 28 -9.95 9.13 3.16
C TYR A 28 -8.82 8.21 3.63
N ILE A 29 -8.48 8.27 4.92
CA ILE A 29 -7.51 7.37 5.53
C ILE A 29 -8.03 5.93 5.49
N LEU A 30 -9.25 5.70 5.94
CA LEU A 30 -9.88 4.38 5.92
C LEU A 30 -9.99 3.84 4.49
N PHE A 31 -10.31 4.69 3.53
CA PHE A 31 -10.33 4.31 2.12
C PHE A 31 -8.98 3.78 1.66
N ALA A 32 -7.89 4.54 1.89
CA ALA A 32 -6.55 4.14 1.53
C ALA A 32 -6.12 2.85 2.25
N VAL A 33 -6.33 2.75 3.56
CA VAL A 33 -5.99 1.57 4.37
C VAL A 33 -6.71 0.32 3.87
N LEU A 34 -8.02 0.42 3.60
CA LEU A 34 -8.79 -0.70 3.08
C LEU A 34 -8.28 -1.14 1.70
N LEU A 35 -8.01 -0.19 0.80
CA LEU A 35 -7.48 -0.53 -0.52
C LEU A 35 -6.13 -1.24 -0.43
N ILE A 36 -5.22 -0.78 0.43
CA ILE A 36 -3.91 -1.41 0.64
C ILE A 36 -4.09 -2.82 1.22
N ALA A 37 -4.90 -2.98 2.25
CA ALA A 37 -5.13 -4.27 2.89
C ALA A 37 -5.75 -5.31 1.93
N PHE A 38 -6.70 -4.89 1.11
CA PHE A 38 -7.30 -5.78 0.11
C PHE A 38 -6.39 -6.02 -1.09
N ASN A 39 -5.55 -5.06 -1.47
CA ASN A 39 -4.50 -5.27 -2.45
C ASN A 39 -3.53 -6.39 -2.02
N ASP A 40 -3.00 -6.29 -0.80
CA ASP A 40 -2.06 -7.26 -0.26
C ASP A 40 -2.70 -8.64 -0.08
N THR A 41 -3.95 -8.66 0.39
CA THR A 41 -4.73 -9.90 0.53
C THR A 41 -4.97 -10.56 -0.84
N GLY A 42 -5.42 -9.80 -1.82
CA GLY A 42 -5.63 -10.27 -3.19
C GLY A 42 -4.35 -10.76 -3.84
N ALA A 43 -3.25 -10.02 -3.67
CA ALA A 43 -1.94 -10.39 -4.15
C ALA A 43 -1.45 -11.73 -3.53
N TYR A 44 -1.67 -11.90 -2.24
CA TYR A 44 -1.31 -13.14 -1.54
C TYR A 44 -2.10 -14.35 -2.05
N PHE A 45 -3.44 -14.26 -2.10
CA PHE A 45 -4.27 -15.39 -2.50
C PHE A 45 -4.06 -15.77 -3.97
N VAL A 46 -4.04 -14.79 -4.87
CA VAL A 46 -3.82 -15.06 -6.30
C VAL A 46 -2.38 -15.52 -6.55
N GLY A 47 -1.40 -14.88 -5.92
CA GLY A 47 0.01 -15.27 -6.03
C GLY A 47 0.28 -16.66 -5.54
N ARG A 48 -0.38 -17.10 -4.45
CA ARG A 48 -0.25 -18.45 -3.90
C ARG A 48 -0.95 -19.50 -4.76
N SER A 49 -2.13 -19.20 -5.32
CA SER A 49 -2.95 -20.16 -6.06
C SER A 49 -2.53 -20.27 -7.53
N PHE A 50 -2.16 -19.17 -8.15
CA PHE A 50 -1.93 -19.09 -9.60
C PHE A 50 -0.53 -18.58 -9.96
N GLY A 51 0.30 -18.17 -8.98
CA GLY A 51 1.60 -17.56 -9.22
C GLY A 51 2.59 -18.51 -9.90
N LYS A 52 2.99 -18.16 -11.11
CA LYS A 52 3.97 -18.89 -11.92
C LYS A 52 5.23 -18.05 -12.17
N ARG A 53 5.06 -16.75 -12.44
CA ARG A 53 6.15 -15.84 -12.80
C ARG A 53 6.58 -15.02 -11.59
N LYS A 54 7.82 -15.18 -11.15
CA LYS A 54 8.37 -14.41 -10.04
C LYS A 54 8.59 -12.95 -10.45
N LEU A 55 8.19 -12.02 -9.58
CA LEU A 55 8.32 -10.58 -9.80
C LEU A 55 9.76 -10.10 -9.57
N ALA A 56 10.36 -10.49 -8.44
CA ALA A 56 11.71 -10.10 -8.05
C ALA A 56 12.39 -11.24 -7.27
N PRO A 57 12.90 -12.30 -7.96
CA PRO A 57 13.41 -13.53 -7.31
C PRO A 57 14.51 -13.28 -6.27
N TRP A 58 15.37 -12.31 -6.54
CA TRP A 58 16.54 -12.00 -5.69
C TRP A 58 16.19 -11.17 -4.45
N VAL A 59 15.08 -10.43 -4.49
CA VAL A 59 14.64 -9.53 -3.41
C VAL A 59 13.56 -10.22 -2.57
N SER A 60 12.50 -10.66 -3.25
CA SER A 60 11.32 -11.29 -2.63
C SER A 60 10.87 -12.50 -3.46
N PRO A 61 11.34 -13.72 -3.13
CA PRO A 61 11.08 -14.92 -3.93
C PRO A 61 9.61 -15.35 -3.93
N ASN A 62 8.80 -14.85 -3.02
CA ASN A 62 7.38 -15.21 -2.91
C ASN A 62 6.46 -14.34 -3.76
N LYS A 63 6.91 -13.17 -4.22
CA LYS A 63 6.10 -12.27 -5.04
C LYS A 63 6.04 -12.73 -6.49
N THR A 64 4.83 -12.68 -7.06
CA THR A 64 4.55 -13.12 -8.44
C THR A 64 3.83 -12.04 -9.23
N LEU A 65 3.97 -12.06 -10.55
CA LEU A 65 3.24 -11.14 -11.45
C LEU A 65 1.73 -11.37 -11.37
N GLU A 66 1.31 -12.64 -11.28
CA GLU A 66 -0.09 -13.00 -11.15
C GLU A 66 -0.67 -12.45 -9.83
N GLY A 67 0.13 -12.50 -8.75
CA GLY A 67 -0.23 -11.88 -7.48
C GLY A 67 -0.38 -10.37 -7.60
N LEU A 68 0.54 -9.68 -8.28
CA LEU A 68 0.45 -8.24 -8.52
C LEU A 68 -0.89 -7.87 -9.19
N PHE A 69 -1.27 -8.57 -10.27
CA PHE A 69 -2.55 -8.35 -10.93
C PHE A 69 -3.75 -8.71 -10.04
N GLY A 70 -3.63 -9.77 -9.23
CA GLY A 70 -4.65 -10.16 -8.26
C GLY A 70 -4.92 -9.06 -7.23
N GLY A 71 -3.86 -8.46 -6.70
CA GLY A 71 -3.94 -7.31 -5.79
C GLY A 71 -4.59 -6.09 -6.45
N LEU A 72 -4.14 -5.74 -7.66
CA LEU A 72 -4.69 -4.63 -8.42
C LEU A 72 -6.20 -4.81 -8.67
N ILE A 73 -6.63 -5.98 -9.09
CA ILE A 73 -8.05 -6.28 -9.33
C ILE A 73 -8.83 -6.19 -8.01
N ALA A 74 -8.29 -6.76 -6.92
CA ALA A 74 -8.94 -6.71 -5.61
C ALA A 74 -9.13 -5.27 -5.12
N SER A 75 -8.11 -4.42 -5.22
CA SER A 75 -8.22 -3.00 -4.84
C SER A 75 -9.24 -2.24 -5.70
N MET A 76 -9.31 -2.51 -7.02
CA MET A 76 -10.30 -1.89 -7.92
C MET A 76 -11.73 -2.32 -7.57
N VAL A 77 -11.95 -3.60 -7.26
CA VAL A 77 -13.28 -4.10 -6.84
C VAL A 77 -13.69 -3.43 -5.52
N VAL A 78 -12.78 -3.38 -4.55
CA VAL A 78 -13.06 -2.75 -3.25
C VAL A 78 -13.32 -1.25 -3.41
N ALA A 79 -12.54 -0.53 -4.22
CA ALA A 79 -12.78 0.88 -4.51
C ALA A 79 -14.18 1.11 -5.10
N SER A 80 -14.58 0.26 -6.06
CA SER A 80 -15.90 0.33 -6.69
C SER A 80 -17.03 0.13 -5.67
N ILE A 81 -16.85 -0.80 -4.74
CA ILE A 81 -17.85 -1.04 -3.66
C ILE A 81 -17.85 0.12 -2.67
N LEU A 82 -16.68 0.55 -2.18
CA LEU A 82 -16.59 1.61 -1.17
C LEU A 82 -17.20 2.92 -1.64
N THR A 83 -17.00 3.30 -2.90
CA THR A 83 -17.55 4.55 -3.46
C THR A 83 -19.08 4.56 -3.60
N THR A 84 -19.77 3.46 -3.34
CA THR A 84 -21.24 3.42 -3.23
C THR A 84 -21.76 3.81 -1.84
N PHE A 85 -20.88 3.87 -0.83
CA PHE A 85 -21.29 4.24 0.53
C PHE A 85 -21.21 5.76 0.72
N PRO A 86 -22.11 6.36 1.53
CA PRO A 86 -22.15 7.80 1.76
C PRO A 86 -20.84 8.41 2.26
N ALA A 87 -20.05 7.65 3.03
CA ALA A 87 -18.75 8.09 3.56
C ALA A 87 -17.72 8.38 2.45
N TRP A 88 -17.85 7.77 1.27
CA TRP A 88 -16.90 7.86 0.15
C TRP A 88 -17.54 8.30 -1.17
N GLU A 89 -18.84 8.63 -1.16
CA GLU A 89 -19.57 9.08 -2.34
C GLU A 89 -18.89 10.31 -2.99
N GLY A 90 -18.34 11.21 -2.18
CA GLY A 90 -17.60 12.39 -2.66
C GLY A 90 -16.34 12.08 -3.47
N ILE A 91 -15.76 10.89 -3.32
CA ILE A 91 -14.63 10.44 -4.14
C ILE A 91 -15.11 10.14 -5.56
N GLY A 92 -16.26 9.46 -5.70
CA GLY A 92 -16.81 8.97 -6.96
C GLY A 92 -16.02 7.79 -7.54
N ILE A 93 -16.70 6.95 -8.32
CA ILE A 93 -16.14 5.67 -8.81
C ILE A 93 -14.89 5.87 -9.68
N ALA A 94 -14.87 6.85 -10.57
CA ALA A 94 -13.74 7.07 -11.47
C ALA A 94 -12.46 7.44 -10.70
N ARG A 95 -12.56 8.36 -9.74
CA ARG A 95 -11.43 8.76 -8.88
C ARG A 95 -11.01 7.63 -7.95
N GLY A 96 -11.97 6.88 -7.39
CA GLY A 96 -11.73 5.69 -6.58
C GLY A 96 -10.92 4.63 -7.32
N LEU A 97 -11.24 4.37 -8.59
CA LEU A 97 -10.49 3.45 -9.44
C LEU A 97 -9.06 3.95 -9.71
N VAL A 98 -8.85 5.25 -9.94
CA VAL A 98 -7.49 5.81 -10.07
C VAL A 98 -6.69 5.60 -8.80
N VAL A 99 -7.29 5.86 -7.63
CA VAL A 99 -6.62 5.61 -6.34
C VAL A 99 -6.30 4.12 -6.16
N ALA A 100 -7.20 3.22 -6.56
CA ALA A 100 -6.97 1.78 -6.50
C ALA A 100 -5.80 1.33 -7.39
N VAL A 101 -5.68 1.90 -8.61
CA VAL A 101 -4.52 1.64 -9.49
C VAL A 101 -3.23 2.14 -8.86
N VAL A 102 -3.24 3.33 -8.28
CA VAL A 102 -2.07 3.88 -7.57
C VAL A 102 -1.67 2.97 -6.40
N VAL A 103 -2.61 2.54 -5.58
CA VAL A 103 -2.35 1.57 -4.50
C VAL A 103 -1.79 0.26 -5.05
N GLY A 104 -2.42 -0.29 -6.12
CA GLY A 104 -1.99 -1.55 -6.75
C GLY A 104 -0.56 -1.53 -7.30
N VAL A 105 -0.03 -0.34 -7.62
CA VAL A 105 1.35 -0.15 -8.08
C VAL A 105 2.29 0.17 -6.91
N PHE A 106 1.94 1.15 -6.08
CA PHE A 106 2.86 1.69 -5.07
C PHE A 106 2.95 0.83 -3.80
N SER A 107 1.89 0.07 -3.42
CA SER A 107 1.94 -0.85 -2.28
C SER A 107 2.97 -1.98 -2.51
N PRO A 108 2.91 -2.75 -3.61
CA PRO A 108 3.92 -3.77 -3.89
C PRO A 108 5.33 -3.21 -4.09
N LEU A 109 5.46 -1.99 -4.63
CA LEU A 109 6.76 -1.32 -4.79
C LEU A 109 7.38 -0.96 -3.43
N GLY A 110 6.59 -0.46 -2.48
CA GLY A 110 7.05 -0.14 -1.12
C GLY A 110 7.66 -1.37 -0.44
N ASP A 111 6.93 -2.48 -0.41
CA ASP A 111 7.40 -3.74 0.14
C ASP A 111 8.65 -4.28 -0.63
N LEU A 112 8.72 -4.15 -1.97
CA LEU A 112 9.91 -4.56 -2.72
C LEU A 112 11.13 -3.70 -2.36
N ILE A 113 10.98 -2.39 -2.22
CA ILE A 113 12.08 -1.48 -1.85
C ILE A 113 12.57 -1.81 -0.45
N GLU A 114 11.67 -1.99 0.52
CA GLU A 114 12.05 -2.40 1.87
C GLU A 114 12.77 -3.75 1.87
N SER A 115 12.24 -4.73 1.14
CA SER A 115 12.87 -6.03 0.98
C SER A 115 14.26 -5.93 0.36
N ALA A 116 14.47 -5.06 -0.65
CA ALA A 116 15.78 -4.81 -1.26
C ALA A 116 16.77 -4.20 -0.26
N ILE A 117 16.32 -3.25 0.54
CA ILE A 117 17.15 -2.64 1.59
C ILE A 117 17.55 -3.69 2.64
N LYS A 118 16.61 -4.55 3.07
CA LYS A 118 16.94 -5.66 4.00
C LYS A 118 18.01 -6.59 3.43
N ARG A 119 17.91 -6.95 2.16
CA ARG A 119 18.92 -7.80 1.50
C ARG A 119 20.29 -7.11 1.41
N SER A 120 20.33 -5.80 1.13
CA SER A 120 21.59 -5.05 1.07
C SER A 120 22.32 -4.94 2.42
N MET A 121 21.62 -5.18 3.52
CA MET A 121 22.16 -5.17 4.88
C MET A 121 22.36 -6.59 5.45
N ASP A 122 22.19 -7.63 4.63
CA ASP A 122 22.23 -9.05 5.04
C ASP A 122 21.29 -9.39 6.20
N VAL A 123 20.18 -8.65 6.34
CA VAL A 123 19.15 -8.94 7.35
C VAL A 123 17.86 -9.41 6.68
N LYS A 124 17.05 -10.16 7.42
CA LYS A 124 15.73 -10.61 6.98
C LYS A 124 14.62 -9.72 7.54
N ASP A 125 14.75 -9.28 8.76
CA ASP A 125 13.76 -8.48 9.49
C ASP A 125 14.44 -7.23 10.06
N MET A 126 13.73 -6.09 10.08
CA MET A 126 14.27 -4.78 10.47
C MET A 126 14.23 -4.54 11.99
N GLY A 127 14.03 -5.56 12.79
CA GLY A 127 14.06 -5.49 14.26
C GLY A 127 13.27 -6.62 14.92
N SER A 128 13.40 -6.70 16.25
CA SER A 128 12.73 -7.68 17.11
C SER A 128 11.81 -7.01 18.14
N VAL A 129 11.12 -5.94 17.74
CA VAL A 129 10.29 -5.14 18.67
C VAL A 129 9.12 -5.97 19.22
N LEU A 130 8.59 -6.91 18.42
CA LEU A 130 7.55 -7.83 18.85
C LEU A 130 8.09 -9.27 18.79
N PRO A 131 8.21 -9.99 19.92
CA PRO A 131 8.65 -11.37 19.92
C PRO A 131 7.78 -12.24 19.02
N GLY A 132 8.37 -12.90 18.03
CA GLY A 132 7.68 -13.78 17.09
C GLY A 132 6.96 -13.10 15.93
N HIS A 133 7.00 -11.76 15.78
CA HIS A 133 6.25 -11.04 14.76
C HIS A 133 7.07 -10.10 13.86
N GLY A 134 8.40 -10.11 13.96
CA GLY A 134 9.27 -9.23 13.13
C GLY A 134 9.30 -7.77 13.59
N GLY A 135 9.85 -6.91 12.76
CA GLY A 135 9.92 -5.47 13.01
C GLY A 135 8.60 -4.76 12.73
N MET A 136 8.37 -3.62 13.40
CA MET A 136 7.22 -2.76 13.15
C MET A 136 7.23 -2.20 11.71
N LEU A 137 8.42 -1.95 11.17
CA LEU A 137 8.60 -1.48 9.80
C LEU A 137 8.11 -2.50 8.76
N ASP A 138 8.36 -3.80 9.02
CA ASP A 138 7.92 -4.90 8.16
C ASP A 138 6.38 -5.01 8.01
N ARG A 139 5.64 -4.23 8.80
CA ARG A 139 4.17 -4.21 8.80
C ARG A 139 3.57 -3.01 8.06
N ILE A 140 4.36 -1.97 7.88
CA ILE A 140 3.92 -0.74 7.25
C ILE A 140 4.66 -0.45 5.95
N ASP A 141 5.43 -1.43 5.45
CA ASP A 141 6.21 -1.33 4.22
C ASP A 141 5.37 -0.94 3.00
N SER A 142 4.23 -1.61 2.82
CA SER A 142 3.26 -1.31 1.77
C SER A 142 2.69 0.11 1.89
N PHE A 143 2.56 0.62 3.12
CA PHE A 143 2.03 1.96 3.38
C PHE A 143 3.03 3.07 3.07
N LEU A 144 4.33 2.80 3.19
CA LEU A 144 5.39 3.83 3.09
C LEU A 144 5.38 4.57 1.75
N LEU A 145 5.04 3.91 0.65
CA LEU A 145 4.92 4.51 -0.66
C LEU A 145 3.46 4.73 -1.10
N ALA A 146 2.55 3.82 -0.74
CA ALA A 146 1.18 3.92 -1.18
C ALA A 146 0.47 5.15 -0.58
N VAL A 147 0.66 5.44 0.71
CA VAL A 147 -0.01 6.58 1.37
C VAL A 147 0.40 7.93 0.80
N PRO A 148 1.70 8.26 0.63
CA PRO A 148 2.10 9.49 -0.06
C PRO A 148 1.54 9.60 -1.48
N ALA A 149 1.57 8.51 -2.25
CA ALA A 149 1.04 8.50 -3.60
C ALA A 149 -0.47 8.79 -3.63
N VAL A 150 -1.24 8.16 -2.75
CA VAL A 150 -2.68 8.42 -2.59
C VAL A 150 -2.94 9.87 -2.19
N TYR A 151 -2.16 10.42 -1.26
CA TYR A 151 -2.27 11.83 -0.88
C TYR A 151 -2.15 12.78 -2.08
N PHE A 152 -1.11 12.62 -2.90
CA PHE A 152 -0.91 13.48 -4.06
C PHE A 152 -2.04 13.35 -5.10
N VAL A 153 -2.58 12.15 -5.27
CA VAL A 153 -3.70 11.89 -6.16
C VAL A 153 -4.98 12.55 -5.65
N LEU A 154 -5.31 12.38 -4.37
CA LEU A 154 -6.51 13.00 -3.78
C LEU A 154 -6.42 14.53 -3.81
N ARG A 155 -5.25 15.09 -3.53
CA ARG A 155 -4.97 16.52 -3.65
C ARG A 155 -5.11 17.00 -5.10
N GLY A 156 -4.60 16.24 -6.07
CA GLY A 156 -4.76 16.54 -7.49
C GLY A 156 -6.21 16.55 -7.96
N PHE A 157 -7.08 15.83 -7.28
CA PHE A 157 -8.53 15.85 -7.52
C PHE A 157 -9.27 16.97 -6.77
N GLY A 158 -8.57 17.75 -5.96
CA GLY A 158 -9.19 18.81 -5.13
C GLY A 158 -10.09 18.26 -4.01
N LEU A 159 -9.78 17.07 -3.51
CA LEU A 159 -10.50 16.42 -2.41
C LEU A 159 -9.87 16.70 -1.05
N LEU A 160 -8.63 17.22 -1.07
CA LEU A 160 -7.83 17.62 0.10
C LEU A 160 -7.44 19.09 -0.04
#